data_80a3d4e907fa9ff610a2680a58b5d050
#
_entry.id   80a3d4e907fa9ff610a2680a58b5d050
#
_cell.length_a   1.000
_cell.length_b   1.000
_cell.length_c   1.000
_cell.angle_alpha   90.00
_cell.angle_beta   90.00
_cell.angle_gamma   90.00
#
_symmetry.space_group_name_H-M   'P 1'
#
loop_
_entity.id
_entity.type
_entity.pdbx_description
1 polymer ?
#
loop_
_entity_poly.entity_id
_entity_poly.type
_entity_poly.pdbx_seq_one_letter_code
_entity_poly.pdbx_strand_id
1 'polypeptide(L)'
;MNYDKLVCRRVAQVPPSGIRKFFDIANTMKGVISLGVGEPDFKTPWVATDAAIYSLRSGHTHYTSNWGLLELRKLIARYQLERFGPEYNPENEILVTVGASEGIDLAIRALVEPGDDVLVPDPSYVSYMPCITFAGGNCVPVKTEMATGFKITPEALKRAITPRTKALILPYPNNPTGGIMSERDYLAIAAVLRDTDIFVIHDEIYAELNYSGERHMSFAAVPGMWERTITLNGFSKAFAMTGWRLGYACGPKEILALMCRIHQYTMLCAPIPSQYAGIEALKTGFETDFDDVRRMVDAYDRRRRLLVAGFREAGLPCHEPLGAFYVFPSIQGTGLSSEEFCESLLYKQKVATVPGNAFGSLGEGHVRCSAASSNENILTAIERIKAFTQSL
;
A
#
# COMPACT_ATOMS: atom_id res chain seq x y z
N MET A 1 16.35 -36.21 5.04
CA MET A 1 16.81 -35.11 4.19
C MET A 1 17.02 -33.86 5.05
N ASN A 2 18.11 -33.13 4.84
CA ASN A 2 18.29 -31.82 5.50
C ASN A 2 17.81 -30.73 4.51
N TYR A 3 16.57 -30.28 4.67
CA TYR A 3 15.91 -29.32 3.77
C TYR A 3 16.62 -27.96 3.75
N ASP A 4 17.24 -27.52 4.86
CA ASP A 4 17.93 -26.20 4.94
C ASP A 4 19.07 -26.08 3.94
N LYS A 5 19.67 -27.21 3.52
CA LYS A 5 20.73 -27.22 2.50
C LYS A 5 20.22 -27.32 1.07
N LEU A 6 18.94 -27.64 0.89
CA LEU A 6 18.35 -27.98 -0.41
C LEU A 6 17.43 -26.87 -0.96
N VAL A 7 16.97 -25.95 -0.09
CA VAL A 7 16.06 -24.89 -0.47
C VAL A 7 16.80 -23.64 -0.96
N CYS A 8 16.10 -22.76 -1.67
CA CYS A 8 16.63 -21.47 -2.10
C CYS A 8 16.96 -20.59 -0.89
N ARG A 9 18.22 -20.27 -0.68
CA ARG A 9 18.69 -19.48 0.48
C ARG A 9 18.05 -18.10 0.55
N ARG A 10 17.85 -17.44 -0.59
CA ARG A 10 17.20 -16.10 -0.65
C ARG A 10 15.77 -16.14 -0.12
N VAL A 11 15.04 -17.23 -0.36
CA VAL A 11 13.69 -17.39 0.16
C VAL A 11 13.71 -17.77 1.63
N ALA A 12 14.60 -18.68 2.03
CA ALA A 12 14.70 -19.17 3.40
C ALA A 12 15.11 -18.09 4.41
N GLN A 13 15.87 -17.06 3.97
CA GLN A 13 16.31 -15.97 4.86
C GLN A 13 15.23 -14.92 5.13
N VAL A 14 14.14 -14.89 4.33
CA VAL A 14 13.02 -13.95 4.55
C VAL A 14 12.13 -14.51 5.65
N PRO A 15 11.99 -13.81 6.79
CA PRO A 15 11.14 -14.28 7.88
C PRO A 15 9.66 -14.26 7.50
N PRO A 16 8.80 -15.07 8.13
CA PRO A 16 7.36 -14.90 8.03
C PRO A 16 6.93 -13.50 8.43
N SER A 17 5.83 -13.02 7.81
CA SER A 17 5.32 -11.67 8.09
C SER A 17 5.01 -11.47 9.58
N GLY A 18 5.65 -10.50 10.22
CA GLY A 18 5.43 -10.12 11.62
C GLY A 18 4.00 -9.68 11.93
N ILE A 19 3.27 -9.20 10.90
CA ILE A 19 1.86 -8.82 11.03
C ILE A 19 0.99 -10.04 11.35
N ARG A 20 1.26 -11.20 10.73
CA ARG A 20 0.41 -12.39 10.81
C ARG A 20 0.37 -12.99 12.21
N LYS A 21 1.49 -12.99 12.92
CA LYS A 21 1.60 -13.47 14.31
C LYS A 21 0.51 -12.87 15.22
N PHE A 22 0.33 -11.55 15.15
CA PHE A 22 -0.64 -10.85 15.99
C PHE A 22 -2.10 -11.12 15.58
N PHE A 23 -2.35 -11.30 14.28
CA PHE A 23 -3.67 -11.70 13.79
C PHE A 23 -4.07 -13.10 14.25
N ASP A 24 -3.15 -14.05 14.16
CA ASP A 24 -3.42 -15.43 14.54
C ASP A 24 -3.75 -15.53 16.05
N ILE A 25 -3.02 -14.80 16.89
CA ILE A 25 -3.30 -14.72 18.33
C ILE A 25 -4.68 -14.05 18.58
N ALA A 26 -4.95 -12.90 17.95
CA ALA A 26 -6.20 -12.17 18.13
C ALA A 26 -7.42 -13.01 17.74
N ASN A 27 -7.33 -13.82 16.70
CA ASN A 27 -8.42 -14.68 16.23
C ASN A 27 -8.75 -15.84 17.21
N THR A 28 -7.83 -16.23 18.08
CA THR A 28 -8.08 -17.27 19.11
C THR A 28 -8.75 -16.72 20.37
N MET A 29 -8.79 -15.41 20.56
CA MET A 29 -9.28 -14.76 21.79
C MET A 29 -10.68 -14.16 21.59
N LYS A 30 -11.57 -14.33 22.57
CA LYS A 30 -12.90 -13.72 22.55
C LYS A 30 -12.86 -12.26 23.02
N GLY A 31 -13.67 -11.40 22.38
CA GLY A 31 -13.86 -10.00 22.77
C GLY A 31 -12.70 -9.08 22.42
N VAL A 32 -11.84 -9.49 21.51
CA VAL A 32 -10.75 -8.66 20.97
C VAL A 32 -11.31 -7.68 19.94
N ILE A 33 -10.93 -6.41 20.09
CA ILE A 33 -11.12 -5.38 19.07
C ILE A 33 -9.82 -5.29 18.28
N SER A 34 -9.87 -5.61 16.98
CA SER A 34 -8.71 -5.53 16.12
C SER A 34 -8.65 -4.17 15.42
N LEU A 35 -7.61 -3.39 15.72
CA LEU A 35 -7.19 -2.22 14.96
C LEU A 35 -5.98 -2.55 14.05
N GLY A 36 -5.64 -3.82 13.90
CA GLY A 36 -4.51 -4.26 13.06
C GLY A 36 -4.88 -4.48 11.60
N VAL A 37 -6.16 -4.63 11.26
CA VAL A 37 -6.64 -5.02 9.93
C VAL A 37 -6.25 -4.00 8.86
N GLY A 38 -5.69 -4.48 7.76
CA GLY A 38 -5.20 -3.67 6.64
C GLY A 38 -6.13 -3.67 5.42
N GLU A 39 -7.45 -3.81 5.63
CA GLU A 39 -8.44 -3.82 4.56
C GLU A 39 -9.68 -3.01 4.93
N PRO A 40 -10.40 -2.43 3.94
CA PRO A 40 -11.64 -1.72 4.18
C PRO A 40 -12.67 -2.57 4.91
N ASP A 41 -13.40 -1.98 5.86
CA ASP A 41 -14.56 -2.58 6.53
C ASP A 41 -15.88 -2.35 5.74
N PHE A 42 -15.78 -1.69 4.60
CA PHE A 42 -16.86 -1.53 3.63
C PHE A 42 -16.96 -2.74 2.71
N LYS A 43 -18.16 -3.00 2.22
CA LYS A 43 -18.39 -4.02 1.20
C LYS A 43 -18.11 -3.43 -0.18
N THR A 44 -17.65 -4.28 -1.10
CA THR A 44 -17.58 -3.93 -2.54
C THR A 44 -18.92 -3.38 -3.00
N PRO A 45 -18.97 -2.28 -3.77
CA PRO A 45 -20.21 -1.76 -4.34
C PRO A 45 -21.00 -2.84 -5.07
N TRP A 46 -22.32 -2.86 -4.84
CA TRP A 46 -23.18 -3.91 -5.36
C TRP A 46 -23.12 -4.04 -6.89
N VAL A 47 -23.06 -2.91 -7.58
CA VAL A 47 -22.98 -2.85 -9.05
C VAL A 47 -21.76 -3.62 -9.58
N ALA A 48 -20.61 -3.49 -8.94
CA ALA A 48 -19.39 -4.24 -9.28
C ALA A 48 -19.55 -5.73 -9.01
N THR A 49 -20.18 -6.09 -7.89
CA THR A 49 -20.45 -7.49 -7.52
C THR A 49 -21.42 -8.13 -8.52
N ASP A 50 -22.50 -7.43 -8.88
CA ASP A 50 -23.50 -7.91 -9.84
C ASP A 50 -22.90 -8.12 -11.24
N ALA A 51 -22.04 -7.20 -11.71
CA ALA A 51 -21.32 -7.34 -12.97
C ALA A 51 -20.45 -8.61 -13.01
N ALA A 52 -19.77 -8.96 -11.92
CA ALA A 52 -19.01 -10.20 -11.84
C ALA A 52 -19.93 -11.44 -11.90
N ILE A 53 -21.05 -11.43 -11.17
CA ILE A 53 -22.04 -12.52 -11.19
C ILE A 53 -22.60 -12.68 -12.61
N TYR A 54 -22.94 -11.57 -13.25
CA TYR A 54 -23.44 -11.57 -14.63
C TYR A 54 -22.40 -12.13 -15.61
N SER A 55 -21.13 -11.76 -15.48
CA SER A 55 -20.05 -12.27 -16.32
C SER A 55 -19.95 -13.80 -16.27
N LEU A 56 -20.06 -14.38 -15.08
CA LEU A 56 -20.05 -15.83 -14.88
C LEU A 56 -21.29 -16.49 -15.49
N ARG A 57 -22.49 -15.93 -15.27
CA ARG A 57 -23.74 -16.44 -15.84
C ARG A 57 -23.75 -16.37 -17.36
N SER A 58 -23.09 -15.38 -17.94
CA SER A 58 -22.96 -15.18 -19.39
C SER A 58 -21.83 -16.02 -20.03
N GLY A 59 -21.14 -16.85 -19.24
CA GLY A 59 -20.10 -17.74 -19.74
C GLY A 59 -18.75 -17.08 -20.00
N HIS A 60 -18.50 -15.89 -19.47
CA HIS A 60 -17.18 -15.24 -19.55
C HIS A 60 -16.19 -15.90 -18.58
N THR A 61 -15.77 -17.14 -18.91
CA THR A 61 -14.91 -17.98 -18.06
C THR A 61 -13.61 -18.41 -18.74
N HIS A 62 -13.30 -17.86 -19.92
CA HIS A 62 -12.10 -18.16 -20.68
C HIS A 62 -11.00 -17.14 -20.42
N TYR A 63 -9.76 -17.49 -20.76
CA TYR A 63 -8.64 -16.56 -20.66
C TYR A 63 -8.86 -15.29 -21.47
N THR A 64 -8.37 -14.15 -20.94
CA THR A 64 -8.31 -12.89 -21.67
C THR A 64 -6.90 -12.63 -22.22
N SER A 65 -6.71 -11.48 -22.83
CA SER A 65 -5.35 -10.98 -23.13
C SER A 65 -4.50 -10.97 -21.84
N ASN A 66 -3.21 -11.28 -21.97
CA ASN A 66 -2.25 -11.16 -20.87
C ASN A 66 -2.21 -9.73 -20.29
N TRP A 67 -2.48 -8.73 -21.11
CA TRP A 67 -2.58 -7.33 -20.67
C TRP A 67 -3.86 -7.01 -19.88
N GLY A 68 -4.85 -7.90 -19.88
CA GLY A 68 -6.21 -7.70 -19.39
C GLY A 68 -7.17 -7.19 -20.47
N LEU A 69 -8.45 -7.07 -20.12
CA LEU A 69 -9.49 -6.59 -21.03
C LEU A 69 -9.20 -5.15 -21.50
N LEU A 70 -9.26 -4.91 -22.81
CA LEU A 70 -8.99 -3.58 -23.37
C LEU A 70 -9.97 -2.53 -22.85
N GLU A 71 -11.23 -2.90 -22.63
CA GLU A 71 -12.22 -2.01 -22.04
C GLU A 71 -11.82 -1.56 -20.65
N LEU A 72 -11.36 -2.47 -19.79
CA LEU A 72 -10.85 -2.13 -18.46
C LEU A 72 -9.65 -1.19 -18.55
N ARG A 73 -8.70 -1.48 -19.44
CA ARG A 73 -7.50 -0.64 -19.63
C ARG A 73 -7.84 0.77 -20.12
N LYS A 74 -8.84 0.94 -20.99
CA LYS A 74 -9.34 2.25 -21.43
C LYS A 74 -9.93 3.04 -20.25
N LEU A 75 -10.71 2.39 -19.39
CA LEU A 75 -11.27 3.02 -18.20
C LEU A 75 -10.19 3.37 -17.17
N ILE A 76 -9.18 2.52 -17.01
CA ILE A 76 -8.01 2.81 -16.15
C ILE A 76 -7.23 4.01 -16.71
N ALA A 77 -7.00 4.09 -18.03
CA ALA A 77 -6.33 5.25 -18.66
C ALA A 77 -7.07 6.56 -18.35
N ARG A 78 -8.40 6.55 -18.53
CA ARG A 78 -9.26 7.68 -18.20
C ARG A 78 -9.18 8.02 -16.70
N TYR A 79 -9.23 7.01 -15.83
CA TYR A 79 -9.17 7.18 -14.38
C TYR A 79 -7.84 7.79 -13.93
N GLN A 80 -6.72 7.33 -14.49
CA GLN A 80 -5.41 7.90 -14.20
C GLN A 80 -5.31 9.37 -14.63
N LEU A 81 -5.77 9.68 -15.85
CA LEU A 81 -5.73 11.05 -16.37
C LEU A 81 -6.61 11.99 -15.55
N GLU A 82 -7.88 11.64 -15.32
CA GLU A 82 -8.85 12.55 -14.68
C GLU A 82 -8.62 12.68 -13.16
N ARG A 83 -8.07 11.65 -12.51
CA ARG A 83 -7.91 11.63 -11.05
C ARG A 83 -6.51 12.01 -10.57
N PHE A 84 -5.45 11.62 -11.32
CA PHE A 84 -4.07 11.69 -10.83
C PHE A 84 -3.10 12.38 -11.79
N GLY A 85 -3.51 12.65 -13.03
CA GLY A 85 -2.84 13.52 -13.99
C GLY A 85 -2.08 12.84 -15.13
N PRO A 86 -1.43 11.67 -15.01
CA PRO A 86 -0.67 11.10 -16.11
C PRO A 86 -1.57 10.48 -17.18
N GLU A 87 -1.18 10.64 -18.45
CA GLU A 87 -1.81 10.00 -19.60
C GLU A 87 -1.06 8.73 -19.98
N TYR A 88 -1.81 7.64 -20.27
CA TYR A 88 -1.26 6.35 -20.68
C TYR A 88 -2.04 5.79 -21.85
N ASN A 89 -1.31 5.18 -22.81
CA ASN A 89 -1.93 4.43 -23.90
C ASN A 89 -2.47 3.09 -23.38
N PRO A 90 -3.80 2.86 -23.46
CA PRO A 90 -4.41 1.62 -22.94
C PRO A 90 -3.97 0.36 -23.70
N GLU A 91 -3.34 0.47 -24.89
CA GLU A 91 -2.97 -0.70 -25.65
C GLU A 91 -1.67 -1.36 -25.17
N ASN A 92 -0.71 -0.58 -24.63
CA ASN A 92 0.64 -1.06 -24.32
C ASN A 92 1.32 -0.41 -23.10
N GLU A 93 0.67 0.54 -22.42
CA GLU A 93 1.20 1.24 -21.24
C GLU A 93 0.41 0.95 -19.97
N ILE A 94 -0.51 -0.02 -20.03
CA ILE A 94 -1.32 -0.47 -18.89
C ILE A 94 -1.37 -1.99 -18.86
N LEU A 95 -0.97 -2.59 -17.73
CA LEU A 95 -1.03 -4.02 -17.46
C LEU A 95 -1.96 -4.28 -16.26
N VAL A 96 -3.02 -5.06 -16.47
CA VAL A 96 -3.92 -5.51 -15.39
C VAL A 96 -3.26 -6.66 -14.64
N THR A 97 -3.18 -6.56 -13.31
CA THR A 97 -2.46 -7.50 -12.44
C THR A 97 -3.36 -8.13 -11.38
N VAL A 98 -2.88 -9.21 -10.75
CA VAL A 98 -3.54 -9.89 -9.62
C VAL A 98 -3.30 -9.08 -8.33
N GLY A 99 -3.92 -7.90 -8.26
CA GLY A 99 -3.69 -6.88 -7.25
C GLY A 99 -2.37 -6.12 -7.46
N ALA A 100 -2.23 -4.97 -6.80
CA ALA A 100 -1.01 -4.17 -6.84
C ALA A 100 0.21 -4.95 -6.32
N SER A 101 0.01 -5.95 -5.45
CA SER A 101 1.09 -6.80 -4.93
C SER A 101 1.82 -7.58 -6.02
N GLU A 102 1.10 -8.08 -7.03
CA GLU A 102 1.76 -8.66 -8.21
C GLU A 102 2.49 -7.57 -8.99
N GLY A 103 1.89 -6.38 -9.16
CA GLY A 103 2.54 -5.25 -9.82
C GLY A 103 3.89 -4.90 -9.19
N ILE A 104 4.01 -4.94 -7.86
CA ILE A 104 5.27 -4.75 -7.13
C ILE A 104 6.31 -5.80 -7.53
N ASP A 105 5.93 -7.10 -7.45
CA ASP A 105 6.83 -8.21 -7.81
C ASP A 105 7.29 -8.13 -9.26
N LEU A 106 6.36 -7.88 -10.18
CA LEU A 106 6.64 -7.75 -11.61
C LEU A 106 7.59 -6.57 -11.91
N ALA A 107 7.36 -5.40 -11.31
CA ALA A 107 8.20 -4.22 -11.49
C ALA A 107 9.63 -4.46 -10.99
N ILE A 108 9.76 -5.02 -9.78
CA ILE A 108 11.07 -5.35 -9.20
C ILE A 108 11.79 -6.37 -10.05
N ARG A 109 11.14 -7.47 -10.45
CA ARG A 109 11.75 -8.54 -11.28
C ARG A 109 12.07 -8.09 -12.70
N ALA A 110 11.38 -7.09 -13.22
CA ALA A 110 11.68 -6.52 -14.55
C ALA A 110 12.85 -5.55 -14.53
N LEU A 111 13.16 -4.92 -13.39
CA LEU A 111 14.18 -3.87 -13.28
C LEU A 111 15.45 -4.32 -12.57
N VAL A 112 15.34 -5.18 -11.56
CA VAL A 112 16.41 -5.44 -10.57
C VAL A 112 17.21 -6.68 -10.95
N GLU A 113 18.52 -6.52 -10.99
CA GLU A 113 19.48 -7.62 -11.09
C GLU A 113 20.14 -7.94 -9.73
N PRO A 114 20.74 -9.13 -9.59
CA PRO A 114 21.45 -9.46 -8.36
C PRO A 114 22.55 -8.47 -8.03
N GLY A 115 22.45 -7.85 -6.84
CA GLY A 115 23.39 -6.86 -6.35
C GLY A 115 22.98 -5.40 -6.54
N ASP A 116 21.90 -5.14 -7.29
CA ASP A 116 21.33 -3.79 -7.38
C ASP A 116 20.73 -3.35 -6.05
N ASP A 117 20.84 -2.05 -5.77
CA ASP A 117 20.24 -1.42 -4.60
C ASP A 117 18.87 -0.83 -4.97
N VAL A 118 17.85 -1.14 -4.16
CA VAL A 118 16.50 -0.55 -4.26
C VAL A 118 16.23 0.25 -2.99
N LEU A 119 15.99 1.55 -3.17
CA LEU A 119 15.70 2.47 -2.08
C LEU A 119 14.24 2.31 -1.64
N VAL A 120 14.01 2.15 -0.34
CA VAL A 120 12.69 1.96 0.26
C VAL A 120 12.54 2.86 1.47
N PRO A 121 11.47 3.69 1.60
CA PRO A 121 11.25 4.44 2.82
C PRO A 121 11.05 3.48 4.00
N ASP A 122 11.66 3.78 5.12
CA ASP A 122 11.51 3.03 6.36
C ASP A 122 10.93 3.96 7.45
N PRO A 123 9.75 3.61 8.02
CA PRO A 123 8.95 2.42 7.83
C PRO A 123 8.05 2.46 6.56
N SER A 124 7.77 1.27 5.99
CA SER A 124 6.85 1.12 4.86
C SER A 124 6.23 -0.29 4.76
N TYR A 125 5.48 -0.56 3.69
CA TYR A 125 4.76 -1.81 3.52
C TYR A 125 5.70 -3.03 3.48
N VAL A 126 5.36 -4.04 4.26
CA VAL A 126 6.20 -5.21 4.58
C VAL A 126 6.63 -6.05 3.37
N SER A 127 5.95 -5.94 2.22
CA SER A 127 6.24 -6.79 1.06
C SER A 127 7.37 -6.26 0.18
N TYR A 128 7.78 -5.00 0.31
CA TYR A 128 8.82 -4.44 -0.59
C TYR A 128 10.16 -5.16 -0.40
N MET A 129 10.64 -5.26 0.83
CA MET A 129 11.92 -5.92 1.12
C MET A 129 11.95 -7.38 0.66
N PRO A 130 10.93 -8.23 0.95
CA PRO A 130 10.88 -9.58 0.43
C PRO A 130 10.94 -9.67 -1.11
N CYS A 131 10.17 -8.86 -1.82
CA CYS A 131 10.19 -8.86 -3.29
C CYS A 131 11.57 -8.50 -3.84
N ILE A 132 12.24 -7.48 -3.27
CA ILE A 132 13.61 -7.09 -3.63
C ILE A 132 14.57 -8.26 -3.37
N THR A 133 14.49 -8.89 -2.20
CA THR A 133 15.34 -10.03 -1.84
C THR A 133 15.13 -11.22 -2.77
N PHE A 134 13.88 -11.52 -3.16
CA PHE A 134 13.58 -12.62 -4.09
C PHE A 134 14.16 -12.37 -5.48
N ALA A 135 14.21 -11.13 -5.93
CA ALA A 135 14.89 -10.75 -7.18
C ALA A 135 16.43 -10.77 -7.07
N GLY A 136 16.99 -10.81 -5.87
CA GLY A 136 18.44 -10.80 -5.61
C GLY A 136 19.00 -9.39 -5.39
N GLY A 137 18.16 -8.37 -5.32
CA GLY A 137 18.54 -7.00 -5.01
C GLY A 137 18.75 -6.78 -3.50
N ASN A 138 19.31 -5.62 -3.17
CA ASN A 138 19.51 -5.16 -1.80
C ASN A 138 18.45 -4.10 -1.47
N CYS A 139 17.72 -4.29 -0.39
CA CYS A 139 16.80 -3.28 0.13
C CYS A 139 17.60 -2.24 0.96
N VAL A 140 17.64 -1.00 0.49
CA VAL A 140 18.35 0.11 1.16
C VAL A 140 17.32 1.04 1.80
N PRO A 141 17.27 1.14 3.14
CA PRO A 141 16.29 1.98 3.81
C PRO A 141 16.58 3.47 3.61
N VAL A 142 15.54 4.23 3.25
CA VAL A 142 15.55 5.70 3.27
C VAL A 142 14.82 6.14 4.52
N LYS A 143 15.55 6.75 5.46
CA LYS A 143 14.99 7.17 6.75
C LYS A 143 13.86 8.18 6.57
N THR A 144 12.72 7.91 7.19
CA THR A 144 11.61 8.84 7.37
C THR A 144 11.29 9.01 8.85
N GLU A 145 10.75 10.16 9.25
CA GLU A 145 10.55 10.52 10.65
C GLU A 145 9.20 11.19 10.88
N MET A 146 8.67 11.04 12.09
CA MET A 146 7.44 11.70 12.50
C MET A 146 7.50 13.22 12.35
N ALA A 147 8.67 13.82 12.64
CA ALA A 147 8.90 15.27 12.52
C ALA A 147 8.72 15.81 11.10
N THR A 148 8.96 14.97 10.07
CA THR A 148 8.75 15.30 8.66
C THR A 148 7.44 14.75 8.10
N GLY A 149 6.54 14.24 8.94
CA GLY A 149 5.33 13.57 8.50
C GLY A 149 5.58 12.24 7.79
N PHE A 150 6.69 11.56 8.11
CA PHE A 150 7.16 10.33 7.48
C PHE A 150 7.34 10.44 5.95
N LYS A 151 7.70 11.63 5.46
CA LYS A 151 8.03 11.88 4.07
C LYS A 151 9.49 11.54 3.77
N ILE A 152 9.78 11.08 2.55
CA ILE A 152 11.14 11.08 2.04
C ILE A 152 11.56 12.54 1.80
N THR A 153 12.69 12.95 2.40
CA THR A 153 13.28 14.26 2.11
C THR A 153 14.37 14.15 1.05
N PRO A 154 14.64 15.22 0.28
CA PRO A 154 15.74 15.24 -0.69
C PRO A 154 17.09 14.87 -0.07
N GLU A 155 17.35 15.30 1.16
CA GLU A 155 18.58 15.03 1.90
C GLU A 155 18.70 13.56 2.28
N ALA A 156 17.60 12.94 2.75
CA ALA A 156 17.57 11.52 3.07
C ALA A 156 17.76 10.67 1.82
N LEU A 157 17.09 11.04 0.71
CA LEU A 157 17.24 10.37 -0.57
C LEU A 157 18.67 10.45 -1.10
N LYS A 158 19.27 11.65 -1.15
CA LYS A 158 20.66 11.83 -1.61
C LYS A 158 21.68 11.00 -0.83
N ARG A 159 21.48 10.87 0.48
CA ARG A 159 22.38 10.05 1.33
C ARG A 159 22.27 8.56 1.06
N ALA A 160 21.08 8.09 0.62
CA ALA A 160 20.85 6.68 0.38
C ALA A 160 21.27 6.22 -1.03
N ILE A 161 21.38 7.13 -2.00
CA ILE A 161 21.79 6.82 -3.37
C ILE A 161 23.24 6.32 -3.39
N THR A 162 23.44 5.18 -4.08
CA THR A 162 24.75 4.57 -4.34
C THR A 162 24.95 4.40 -5.84
N PRO A 163 26.18 4.08 -6.30
CA PRO A 163 26.39 3.74 -7.72
C PRO A 163 25.62 2.50 -8.22
N ARG A 164 25.09 1.68 -7.31
CA ARG A 164 24.28 0.51 -7.62
C ARG A 164 22.78 0.75 -7.50
N THR A 165 22.36 1.98 -7.19
CA THR A 165 20.94 2.28 -7.02
C THR A 165 20.22 2.14 -8.36
N LYS A 166 19.31 1.17 -8.45
CA LYS A 166 18.50 0.88 -9.62
C LYS A 166 17.12 1.54 -9.56
N ALA A 167 16.48 1.49 -8.40
CA ALA A 167 15.11 1.99 -8.24
C ALA A 167 14.86 2.61 -6.86
N LEU A 168 13.87 3.50 -6.82
CA LEU A 168 13.25 4.04 -5.62
C LEU A 168 11.79 3.54 -5.57
N ILE A 169 11.38 2.91 -4.47
CA ILE A 169 9.96 2.69 -4.17
C ILE A 169 9.42 3.94 -3.50
N LEU A 170 8.35 4.50 -4.04
CA LEU A 170 7.71 5.73 -3.57
C LEU A 170 6.25 5.42 -3.20
N PRO A 171 5.97 4.92 -1.97
CA PRO A 171 4.67 4.40 -1.59
C PRO A 171 3.85 5.44 -0.84
N TYR A 172 3.24 6.40 -1.53
CA TYR A 172 2.42 7.43 -0.91
C TYR A 172 1.05 7.53 -1.57
N PRO A 173 -0.04 7.64 -0.74
CA PRO A 173 -0.09 7.64 0.73
C PRO A 173 0.44 6.35 1.36
N ASN A 174 1.18 6.50 2.48
CA ASN A 174 2.02 5.42 3.02
C ASN A 174 1.29 4.51 4.03
N ASN A 175 1.53 3.22 3.94
CA ASN A 175 1.30 2.22 4.98
C ASN A 175 2.67 1.88 5.61
N PRO A 176 2.92 2.13 6.91
CA PRO A 176 1.93 2.22 8.02
C PRO A 176 1.61 3.64 8.49
N THR A 177 2.27 4.67 7.99
CA THR A 177 2.35 5.98 8.66
C THR A 177 1.19 6.93 8.35
N GLY A 178 0.47 6.70 7.24
CA GLY A 178 -0.53 7.63 6.73
C GLY A 178 0.08 8.94 6.18
N GLY A 179 1.41 8.98 6.01
CA GLY A 179 2.10 10.10 5.37
C GLY A 179 1.72 10.25 3.91
N ILE A 180 1.69 11.50 3.43
CA ILE A 180 1.47 11.86 2.02
C ILE A 180 2.61 12.73 1.52
N MET A 181 2.75 12.83 0.20
CA MET A 181 3.67 13.78 -0.45
C MET A 181 2.82 14.84 -1.19
N SER A 182 3.16 16.12 -1.01
CA SER A 182 2.60 17.20 -1.79
C SER A 182 3.30 17.34 -3.15
N GLU A 183 2.73 18.12 -4.08
CA GLU A 183 3.39 18.46 -5.35
C GLU A 183 4.80 19.02 -5.12
N ARG A 184 4.95 19.93 -4.14
CA ARG A 184 6.25 20.51 -3.77
C ARG A 184 7.24 19.43 -3.32
N ASP A 185 6.79 18.46 -2.53
CA ASP A 185 7.64 17.33 -2.08
C ASP A 185 8.08 16.50 -3.30
N TYR A 186 7.16 16.19 -4.22
CA TYR A 186 7.47 15.43 -5.43
C TYR A 186 8.43 16.17 -6.36
N LEU A 187 8.25 17.48 -6.55
CA LEU A 187 9.19 18.30 -7.33
C LEU A 187 10.61 18.30 -6.72
N ALA A 188 10.71 18.31 -5.39
CA ALA A 188 11.99 18.24 -4.69
C ALA A 188 12.67 16.87 -4.85
N ILE A 189 11.91 15.78 -4.82
CA ILE A 189 12.42 14.42 -5.11
C ILE A 189 12.82 14.30 -6.58
N ALA A 190 12.00 14.79 -7.51
CA ALA A 190 12.31 14.79 -8.94
C ALA A 190 13.62 15.52 -9.27
N ALA A 191 13.89 16.64 -8.59
CA ALA A 191 15.13 17.37 -8.75
C ALA A 191 16.37 16.55 -8.35
N VAL A 192 16.25 15.64 -7.36
CA VAL A 192 17.33 14.71 -6.99
C VAL A 192 17.54 13.63 -8.05
N LEU A 193 16.46 13.17 -8.68
CA LEU A 193 16.48 12.04 -9.61
C LEU A 193 16.81 12.44 -11.05
N ARG A 194 16.72 13.73 -11.39
CA ARG A 194 16.81 14.23 -12.79
C ARG A 194 18.04 13.74 -13.53
N ASP A 195 19.18 13.82 -12.89
CA ASP A 195 20.49 13.49 -13.51
C ASP A 195 20.94 12.05 -13.14
N THR A 196 19.98 11.16 -12.92
CA THR A 196 20.23 9.75 -12.61
C THR A 196 19.43 8.83 -13.53
N ASP A 197 19.83 7.55 -13.60
CA ASP A 197 19.08 6.50 -14.30
C ASP A 197 18.19 5.68 -13.34
N ILE A 198 17.85 6.26 -12.18
CA ILE A 198 17.04 5.59 -11.15
C ILE A 198 15.58 5.55 -11.58
N PHE A 199 15.00 4.35 -11.63
CA PHE A 199 13.56 4.15 -11.82
C PHE A 199 12.77 4.47 -10.55
N VAL A 200 11.50 4.83 -10.71
CA VAL A 200 10.58 5.02 -9.58
C VAL A 200 9.43 4.01 -9.69
N ILE A 201 9.24 3.21 -8.66
CA ILE A 201 8.06 2.35 -8.49
C ILE A 201 7.12 3.10 -7.55
N HIS A 202 6.13 3.78 -8.10
CA HIS A 202 5.17 4.58 -7.33
C HIS A 202 3.96 3.73 -6.97
N ASP A 203 3.88 3.27 -5.71
CA ASP A 203 2.73 2.53 -5.20
C ASP A 203 1.66 3.51 -4.71
N GLU A 204 0.63 3.67 -5.50
CA GLU A 204 -0.49 4.60 -5.31
C GLU A 204 -1.78 3.90 -4.84
N ILE A 205 -1.68 2.71 -4.26
CA ILE A 205 -2.87 1.91 -3.89
C ILE A 205 -3.83 2.66 -2.94
N TYR A 206 -3.34 3.67 -2.23
CA TYR A 206 -4.12 4.52 -1.33
C TYR A 206 -4.41 5.91 -1.90
N ALA A 207 -4.21 6.17 -3.20
CA ALA A 207 -4.32 7.49 -3.83
C ALA A 207 -5.65 8.21 -3.54
N GLU A 208 -6.78 7.49 -3.56
CA GLU A 208 -8.10 8.05 -3.24
C GLU A 208 -8.30 8.34 -1.75
N LEU A 209 -7.56 7.68 -0.87
CA LEU A 209 -7.64 7.87 0.57
C LEU A 209 -6.69 9.00 1.00
N ASN A 210 -7.02 10.21 0.60
CA ASN A 210 -6.29 11.44 0.88
C ASN A 210 -7.22 12.44 1.57
N TYR A 211 -6.80 12.93 2.73
CA TYR A 211 -7.57 13.79 3.63
C TYR A 211 -7.02 15.22 3.70
N SER A 212 -6.06 15.59 2.83
CA SER A 212 -5.44 16.91 2.81
C SER A 212 -6.35 18.02 2.27
N GLY A 213 -7.44 17.66 1.61
CA GLY A 213 -8.29 18.57 0.84
C GLY A 213 -7.79 18.79 -0.60
N GLU A 214 -6.61 18.32 -0.94
CA GLU A 214 -6.04 18.35 -2.30
C GLU A 214 -6.16 16.96 -2.95
N ARG A 215 -6.24 16.92 -4.27
CA ARG A 215 -6.19 15.64 -4.99
C ARG A 215 -4.77 15.05 -4.92
N HIS A 216 -4.68 13.75 -4.83
CA HIS A 216 -3.41 13.06 -5.02
C HIS A 216 -2.89 13.30 -6.44
N MET A 217 -1.62 13.62 -6.56
CA MET A 217 -0.92 13.73 -7.85
C MET A 217 0.00 12.52 -8.01
N SER A 218 -0.07 11.86 -9.14
CA SER A 218 0.90 10.80 -9.46
C SER A 218 2.30 11.38 -9.69
N PHE A 219 3.33 10.68 -9.22
CA PHE A 219 4.71 11.09 -9.50
C PHE A 219 5.04 11.08 -11.00
N ALA A 220 4.36 10.23 -11.77
CA ALA A 220 4.46 10.22 -13.23
C ALA A 220 3.96 11.53 -13.91
N ALA A 221 3.11 12.32 -13.22
CA ALA A 221 2.67 13.62 -13.71
C ALA A 221 3.70 14.74 -13.51
N VAL A 222 4.73 14.49 -12.69
CA VAL A 222 5.83 15.47 -12.50
C VAL A 222 6.66 15.58 -13.78
N PRO A 223 6.94 16.79 -14.29
CA PRO A 223 7.71 16.98 -15.52
C PRO A 223 9.05 16.24 -15.52
N GLY A 224 9.28 15.38 -16.54
CA GLY A 224 10.49 14.58 -16.72
C GLY A 224 10.55 13.31 -15.84
N MET A 225 9.43 12.91 -15.21
CA MET A 225 9.37 11.71 -14.38
C MET A 225 8.55 10.58 -15.01
N TRP A 226 7.78 10.85 -16.06
CA TRP A 226 6.95 9.85 -16.71
C TRP A 226 7.76 8.65 -17.25
N GLU A 227 8.87 8.91 -17.94
CA GLU A 227 9.69 7.90 -18.63
C GLU A 227 10.43 6.96 -17.68
N ARG A 228 10.48 7.30 -16.38
CA ARG A 228 11.15 6.50 -15.34
C ARG A 228 10.21 5.98 -14.26
N THR A 229 8.90 6.25 -14.37
CA THR A 229 7.94 5.89 -13.32
C THR A 229 7.07 4.71 -13.76
N ILE A 230 7.01 3.69 -12.90
CA ILE A 230 6.01 2.63 -12.93
C ILE A 230 5.00 2.95 -11.84
N THR A 231 3.80 3.33 -12.22
CA THR A 231 2.69 3.58 -11.31
C THR A 231 1.94 2.28 -11.03
N LEU A 232 1.82 1.91 -9.76
CA LEU A 232 1.07 0.75 -9.28
C LEU A 232 -0.17 1.23 -8.54
N ASN A 233 -1.34 0.71 -8.91
CA ASN A 233 -2.58 1.02 -8.23
C ASN A 233 -3.56 -0.17 -8.36
N GLY A 234 -4.80 -0.02 -7.89
CA GLY A 234 -5.78 -1.09 -7.98
C GLY A 234 -7.07 -0.80 -7.24
N PHE A 235 -7.91 -1.81 -7.19
CA PHE A 235 -9.28 -1.70 -6.71
C PHE A 235 -9.42 -2.06 -5.23
N SER A 236 -8.37 -2.62 -4.61
CA SER A 236 -8.42 -3.16 -3.26
C SER A 236 -8.88 -2.16 -2.20
N LYS A 237 -8.44 -0.88 -2.30
CA LYS A 237 -8.65 0.11 -1.23
C LYS A 237 -9.75 1.09 -1.59
N ALA A 238 -9.67 1.76 -2.72
CA ALA A 238 -10.66 2.74 -3.16
C ALA A 238 -12.06 2.14 -3.37
N PHE A 239 -12.13 0.89 -3.83
CA PHE A 239 -13.40 0.22 -4.16
C PHE A 239 -13.74 -0.94 -3.20
N ALA A 240 -13.05 -1.06 -2.06
CA ALA A 240 -13.25 -2.15 -1.09
C ALA A 240 -13.22 -3.55 -1.74
N MET A 241 -12.27 -3.80 -2.66
CA MET A 241 -12.14 -5.01 -3.46
C MET A 241 -10.88 -5.81 -3.11
N THR A 242 -10.54 -5.96 -1.82
CA THR A 242 -9.31 -6.65 -1.41
C THR A 242 -9.26 -8.11 -1.83
N GLY A 243 -10.35 -8.85 -1.66
CA GLY A 243 -10.48 -10.27 -2.02
C GLY A 243 -10.57 -10.54 -3.53
N TRP A 244 -10.88 -9.54 -4.34
CA TRP A 244 -11.02 -9.67 -5.80
C TRP A 244 -9.68 -9.80 -6.52
N ARG A 245 -8.58 -9.43 -5.87
CA ARG A 245 -7.24 -9.50 -6.43
C ARG A 245 -7.14 -8.79 -7.80
N LEU A 246 -7.59 -7.55 -7.88
CA LEU A 246 -7.53 -6.73 -9.08
C LEU A 246 -6.69 -5.48 -8.84
N GLY A 247 -5.65 -5.32 -9.66
CA GLY A 247 -4.77 -4.16 -9.69
C GLY A 247 -4.27 -3.90 -11.10
N TYR A 248 -3.39 -2.92 -11.23
CA TYR A 248 -2.78 -2.59 -12.50
C TYR A 248 -1.45 -1.86 -12.30
N ALA A 249 -0.62 -1.94 -13.33
CA ALA A 249 0.59 -1.15 -13.49
C ALA A 249 0.47 -0.27 -14.73
N CYS A 250 0.95 0.97 -14.64
CA CYS A 250 1.05 1.90 -15.76
C CYS A 250 2.49 2.40 -15.88
N GLY A 251 2.96 2.69 -17.09
CA GLY A 251 4.31 3.22 -17.31
C GLY A 251 4.80 3.03 -18.73
N PRO A 252 6.10 3.27 -18.99
CA PRO A 252 6.68 3.14 -20.31
C PRO A 252 6.46 1.74 -20.91
N LYS A 253 6.01 1.68 -22.16
CA LYS A 253 5.66 0.44 -22.87
C LYS A 253 6.77 -0.61 -22.88
N GLU A 254 8.02 -0.16 -22.93
CA GLU A 254 9.21 -1.04 -22.93
C GLU A 254 9.30 -1.82 -21.62
N ILE A 255 9.06 -1.16 -20.49
CA ILE A 255 9.09 -1.79 -19.14
C ILE A 255 7.84 -2.63 -18.94
N LEU A 256 6.67 -2.11 -19.30
CA LEU A 256 5.40 -2.85 -19.19
C LEU A 256 5.41 -4.13 -20.02
N ALA A 257 6.08 -4.13 -21.18
CA ALA A 257 6.26 -5.35 -21.98
C ALA A 257 7.10 -6.42 -21.27
N LEU A 258 8.13 -6.02 -20.49
CA LEU A 258 8.92 -6.94 -19.67
C LEU A 258 8.08 -7.48 -18.50
N MET A 259 7.34 -6.62 -17.81
CA MET A 259 6.42 -7.02 -16.75
C MET A 259 5.35 -7.99 -17.28
N CYS A 260 4.75 -7.70 -18.44
CA CYS A 260 3.77 -8.57 -19.09
C CYS A 260 4.38 -9.93 -19.47
N ARG A 261 5.66 -9.97 -19.85
CA ARG A 261 6.36 -11.22 -20.13
C ARG A 261 6.47 -12.11 -18.90
N ILE A 262 6.73 -11.56 -17.72
CA ILE A 262 6.75 -12.32 -16.48
C ILE A 262 5.32 -12.76 -16.11
N HIS A 263 4.37 -11.84 -16.19
CA HIS A 263 2.94 -12.08 -15.88
C HIS A 263 2.37 -13.23 -16.71
N GLN A 264 2.61 -13.26 -18.03
CA GLN A 264 2.08 -14.31 -18.91
C GLN A 264 2.56 -15.73 -18.56
N TYR A 265 3.78 -15.87 -18.00
CA TYR A 265 4.32 -17.18 -17.62
C TYR A 265 4.03 -17.55 -16.16
N THR A 266 3.57 -16.62 -15.34
CA THR A 266 3.24 -16.89 -13.92
C THR A 266 1.75 -16.96 -13.66
N MET A 267 0.97 -16.04 -14.23
CA MET A 267 -0.47 -15.88 -13.98
C MET A 267 -1.33 -16.02 -15.23
N LEU A 268 -0.77 -15.78 -16.41
CA LEU A 268 -1.44 -15.72 -17.71
C LEU A 268 -2.33 -14.48 -17.86
N CYS A 269 -3.32 -14.29 -17.00
CA CYS A 269 -4.17 -13.10 -16.93
C CYS A 269 -4.79 -12.94 -15.53
N ALA A 270 -5.22 -11.72 -15.19
CA ALA A 270 -5.97 -11.48 -13.97
C ALA A 270 -7.37 -12.14 -14.02
N PRO A 271 -7.99 -12.47 -12.87
CA PRO A 271 -9.30 -13.14 -12.81
C PRO A 271 -10.37 -12.40 -13.60
N ILE A 272 -11.06 -13.11 -14.50
CA ILE A 272 -12.05 -12.53 -15.41
C ILE A 272 -13.21 -11.84 -14.68
N PRO A 273 -13.86 -12.47 -13.68
CA PRO A 273 -14.96 -11.83 -12.96
C PRO A 273 -14.52 -10.54 -12.28
N SER A 274 -13.27 -10.49 -11.78
CA SER A 274 -12.71 -9.29 -11.17
C SER A 274 -12.52 -8.16 -12.17
N GLN A 275 -12.13 -8.48 -13.41
CA GLN A 275 -12.00 -7.48 -14.47
C GLN A 275 -13.36 -6.88 -14.86
N TYR A 276 -14.42 -7.69 -14.96
CA TYR A 276 -15.78 -7.18 -15.19
C TYR A 276 -16.28 -6.32 -14.02
N ALA A 277 -16.02 -6.74 -12.78
CA ALA A 277 -16.31 -5.93 -11.61
C ALA A 277 -15.59 -4.58 -11.64
N GLY A 278 -14.31 -4.57 -12.03
CA GLY A 278 -13.51 -3.36 -12.16
C GLY A 278 -14.01 -2.41 -13.26
N ILE A 279 -14.46 -2.96 -14.39
CA ILE A 279 -15.10 -2.18 -15.47
C ILE A 279 -16.32 -1.45 -14.92
N GLU A 280 -17.22 -2.17 -14.25
CA GLU A 280 -18.45 -1.58 -13.73
C GLU A 280 -18.20 -0.60 -12.58
N ALA A 281 -17.25 -0.90 -11.71
CA ALA A 281 -16.83 0.01 -10.64
C ALA A 281 -16.34 1.36 -11.19
N LEU A 282 -15.55 1.36 -12.27
CA LEU A 282 -15.07 2.59 -12.90
C LEU A 282 -16.19 3.29 -13.70
N LYS A 283 -17.02 2.58 -14.45
CA LYS A 283 -18.15 3.18 -15.18
C LYS A 283 -19.07 3.93 -14.22
N THR A 284 -19.55 3.22 -13.19
CA THR A 284 -20.41 3.81 -12.15
C THR A 284 -19.69 4.96 -11.43
N GLY A 285 -18.39 4.80 -11.15
CA GLY A 285 -17.57 5.86 -10.56
C GLY A 285 -17.60 7.14 -11.38
N PHE A 286 -17.39 7.06 -12.69
CA PHE A 286 -17.47 8.23 -13.58
C PHE A 286 -18.87 8.84 -13.68
N GLU A 287 -19.92 8.02 -13.62
CA GLU A 287 -21.31 8.49 -13.65
C GLU A 287 -21.74 9.20 -12.37
N THR A 288 -21.22 8.76 -11.22
CA THR A 288 -21.59 9.26 -9.88
C THR A 288 -20.54 10.16 -9.26
N ASP A 289 -19.50 10.53 -9.99
CA ASP A 289 -18.31 11.21 -9.49
C ASP A 289 -17.70 10.49 -8.27
N PHE A 290 -17.62 9.17 -8.34
CA PHE A 290 -17.05 8.29 -7.31
C PHE A 290 -17.67 8.45 -5.92
N ASP A 291 -18.99 8.59 -5.84
CA ASP A 291 -19.73 8.85 -4.58
C ASP A 291 -19.48 7.77 -3.51
N ASP A 292 -19.44 6.47 -3.89
CA ASP A 292 -19.14 5.39 -2.96
C ASP A 292 -17.73 5.51 -2.35
N VAL A 293 -16.76 5.91 -3.17
CA VAL A 293 -15.38 6.16 -2.72
C VAL A 293 -15.34 7.36 -1.76
N ARG A 294 -15.98 8.48 -2.14
CA ARG A 294 -16.05 9.69 -1.28
C ARG A 294 -16.67 9.38 0.09
N ARG A 295 -17.80 8.68 0.11
CA ARG A 295 -18.46 8.29 1.39
C ARG A 295 -17.55 7.47 2.29
N MET A 296 -16.79 6.56 1.72
CA MET A 296 -15.81 5.75 2.45
C MET A 296 -14.65 6.61 2.97
N VAL A 297 -14.11 7.50 2.15
CA VAL A 297 -13.04 8.44 2.51
C VAL A 297 -13.48 9.35 3.66
N ASP A 298 -14.68 9.93 3.58
CA ASP A 298 -15.25 10.77 4.64
C ASP A 298 -15.42 10.01 5.97
N ALA A 299 -15.82 8.74 5.90
CA ALA A 299 -15.93 7.92 7.10
C ALA A 299 -14.55 7.65 7.72
N TYR A 300 -13.54 7.34 6.90
CA TYR A 300 -12.18 7.13 7.40
C TYR A 300 -11.55 8.42 7.94
N ASP A 301 -11.82 9.57 7.34
CA ASP A 301 -11.34 10.85 7.86
C ASP A 301 -11.87 11.13 9.27
N ARG A 302 -13.15 10.91 9.52
CA ARG A 302 -13.73 11.02 10.87
C ARG A 302 -13.08 10.05 11.85
N ARG A 303 -12.95 8.80 11.47
CA ARG A 303 -12.41 7.73 12.33
C ARG A 303 -10.93 7.91 12.65
N ARG A 304 -10.10 8.32 11.67
CA ARG A 304 -8.69 8.63 11.92
C ARG A 304 -8.51 9.78 12.90
N ARG A 305 -9.36 10.84 12.79
CA ARG A 305 -9.34 11.97 13.75
C ARG A 305 -9.66 11.52 15.16
N LEU A 306 -10.65 10.63 15.32
CA LEU A 306 -10.97 10.03 16.62
C LEU A 306 -9.76 9.26 17.19
N LEU A 307 -9.12 8.42 16.38
CA LEU A 307 -7.94 7.68 16.79
C LEU A 307 -6.80 8.60 17.20
N VAL A 308 -6.47 9.62 16.38
CA VAL A 308 -5.40 10.59 16.67
C VAL A 308 -5.66 11.32 17.98
N ALA A 309 -6.89 11.82 18.18
CA ALA A 309 -7.27 12.49 19.43
C ALA A 309 -7.14 11.52 20.63
N GLY A 310 -7.68 10.31 20.51
CA GLY A 310 -7.62 9.30 21.55
C GLY A 310 -6.18 8.89 21.93
N PHE A 311 -5.28 8.74 20.95
CA PHE A 311 -3.87 8.46 21.23
C PHE A 311 -3.17 9.62 21.95
N ARG A 312 -3.40 10.86 21.51
CA ARG A 312 -2.85 12.06 22.16
C ARG A 312 -3.33 12.19 23.60
N GLU A 313 -4.62 11.95 23.85
CA GLU A 313 -5.20 11.93 25.20
C GLU A 313 -4.67 10.77 26.06
N ALA A 314 -4.27 9.65 25.45
CA ALA A 314 -3.60 8.55 26.13
C ALA A 314 -2.10 8.81 26.40
N GLY A 315 -1.59 10.01 26.08
CA GLY A 315 -0.17 10.36 26.27
C GLY A 315 0.76 9.79 25.20
N LEU A 316 0.22 9.30 24.08
CA LEU A 316 0.96 8.74 22.97
C LEU A 316 1.05 9.76 21.82
N PRO A 317 2.22 10.40 21.58
CA PRO A 317 2.40 11.35 20.50
C PRO A 317 2.04 10.72 19.15
N CYS A 318 1.26 11.43 18.34
CA CYS A 318 0.79 10.94 17.07
C CYS A 318 0.90 12.02 16.00
N HIS A 319 1.59 11.70 14.90
CA HIS A 319 1.54 12.46 13.67
C HIS A 319 0.11 12.51 13.11
N GLU A 320 -0.25 13.59 12.43
CA GLU A 320 -1.53 13.70 11.72
C GLU A 320 -1.44 12.96 10.38
N PRO A 321 -2.02 11.74 10.24
CA PRO A 321 -1.96 11.01 8.99
C PRO A 321 -2.95 11.62 8.00
N LEU A 322 -2.47 12.09 6.86
CA LEU A 322 -3.31 12.71 5.82
C LEU A 322 -3.64 11.76 4.68
N GLY A 323 -3.22 10.49 4.77
CA GLY A 323 -3.53 9.49 3.76
C GLY A 323 -3.69 8.08 4.31
N ALA A 324 -4.14 7.15 3.48
CA ALA A 324 -4.50 5.79 3.84
C ALA A 324 -5.53 5.75 4.99
N PHE A 325 -5.69 4.62 5.64
CA PHE A 325 -6.56 4.50 6.83
C PHE A 325 -5.78 4.05 8.08
N TYR A 326 -4.51 4.46 8.19
CA TYR A 326 -3.65 4.08 9.31
C TYR A 326 -3.27 5.28 10.16
N VAL A 327 -3.09 4.99 11.45
CA VAL A 327 -2.55 5.91 12.45
C VAL A 327 -1.32 5.23 13.04
N PHE A 328 -0.24 5.99 13.25
CA PHE A 328 1.06 5.46 13.66
C PHE A 328 1.64 6.23 14.86
N PRO A 329 1.01 6.08 16.06
CA PRO A 329 1.45 6.76 17.28
C PRO A 329 2.81 6.24 17.76
N SER A 330 3.57 7.11 18.39
CA SER A 330 4.79 6.77 19.12
C SER A 330 4.43 6.21 20.51
N ILE A 331 5.12 5.13 20.88
CA ILE A 331 4.99 4.49 22.20
C ILE A 331 6.29 4.63 23.02
N GLN A 332 7.27 5.39 22.51
CA GLN A 332 8.59 5.52 23.14
C GLN A 332 8.52 6.00 24.60
N GLY A 333 7.53 6.85 24.93
CA GLY A 333 7.32 7.33 26.30
C GLY A 333 6.89 6.25 27.30
N THR A 334 6.50 5.05 26.82
CA THR A 334 6.07 3.94 27.68
C THR A 334 7.22 3.07 28.19
N GLY A 335 8.41 3.18 27.57
CA GLY A 335 9.55 2.32 27.88
C GLY A 335 9.45 0.89 27.36
N LEU A 336 8.36 0.53 26.68
CA LEU A 336 8.18 -0.78 26.06
C LEU A 336 8.67 -0.78 24.61
N SER A 337 9.14 -1.95 24.14
CA SER A 337 9.33 -2.18 22.71
C SER A 337 7.97 -2.28 21.98
N SER A 338 7.98 -2.12 20.66
CA SER A 338 6.77 -2.21 19.83
C SER A 338 6.05 -3.55 20.02
N GLU A 339 6.77 -4.66 20.12
CA GLU A 339 6.19 -5.98 20.34
C GLU A 339 5.62 -6.13 21.74
N GLU A 340 6.38 -5.75 22.79
CA GLU A 340 5.90 -5.82 24.19
C GLU A 340 4.66 -4.98 24.41
N PHE A 341 4.59 -3.78 23.80
CA PHE A 341 3.42 -2.94 23.85
C PHE A 341 2.19 -3.64 23.23
N CYS A 342 2.33 -4.16 22.00
CA CYS A 342 1.24 -4.84 21.28
C CYS A 342 0.77 -6.10 22.04
N GLU A 343 1.69 -6.92 22.54
CA GLU A 343 1.36 -8.12 23.30
C GLU A 343 0.66 -7.77 24.62
N SER A 344 1.20 -6.84 25.40
CA SER A 344 0.61 -6.41 26.67
C SER A 344 -0.77 -5.79 26.49
N LEU A 345 -0.96 -4.94 25.48
CA LEU A 345 -2.24 -4.33 25.15
C LEU A 345 -3.27 -5.40 24.74
N LEU A 346 -2.86 -6.38 23.94
CA LEU A 346 -3.74 -7.47 23.51
C LEU A 346 -4.20 -8.33 24.70
N TYR A 347 -3.27 -8.76 25.56
CA TYR A 347 -3.63 -9.66 26.67
C TYR A 347 -4.38 -8.94 27.80
N LYS A 348 -3.97 -7.71 28.16
CA LYS A 348 -4.57 -6.96 29.28
C LYS A 348 -5.89 -6.29 28.90
N GLN A 349 -5.98 -5.73 27.67
CA GLN A 349 -7.09 -4.86 27.27
C GLN A 349 -7.88 -5.39 26.06
N LYS A 350 -7.51 -6.52 25.48
CA LYS A 350 -8.21 -7.09 24.32
C LYS A 350 -8.26 -6.14 23.11
N VAL A 351 -7.18 -5.39 22.87
CA VAL A 351 -7.01 -4.54 21.69
C VAL A 351 -5.79 -5.04 20.91
N ALA A 352 -6.01 -5.42 19.65
CA ALA A 352 -4.95 -5.87 18.77
C ALA A 352 -4.49 -4.72 17.87
N THR A 353 -3.19 -4.45 17.88
CA THR A 353 -2.47 -3.49 17.02
C THR A 353 -1.30 -4.20 16.35
N VAL A 354 -0.59 -3.53 15.46
CA VAL A 354 0.59 -4.11 14.79
C VAL A 354 1.84 -3.37 15.23
N PRO A 355 2.89 -4.08 15.69
CA PRO A 355 4.13 -3.43 16.12
C PRO A 355 4.82 -2.74 14.93
N GLY A 356 5.37 -1.56 15.19
CA GLY A 356 5.95 -0.72 14.14
C GLY A 356 7.17 -1.32 13.47
N ASN A 357 7.98 -2.09 14.21
CA ASN A 357 9.15 -2.79 13.67
C ASN A 357 8.80 -3.86 12.61
N ALA A 358 7.55 -4.29 12.52
CA ALA A 358 7.08 -5.14 11.42
C ALA A 358 7.15 -4.44 10.04
N PHE A 359 7.22 -3.09 10.02
CA PHE A 359 7.25 -2.27 8.81
C PHE A 359 8.65 -1.73 8.46
N GLY A 360 9.66 -2.16 9.19
CA GLY A 360 11.05 -1.73 9.05
C GLY A 360 11.67 -1.39 10.39
N SER A 361 12.99 -1.33 10.43
CA SER A 361 13.74 -1.15 11.68
C SER A 361 13.47 0.22 12.33
N LEU A 362 13.19 1.24 11.53
CA LEU A 362 12.88 2.59 11.98
C LEU A 362 11.42 2.76 12.45
N GLY A 363 10.59 1.73 12.26
CA GLY A 363 9.26 1.66 12.86
C GLY A 363 9.23 1.26 14.33
N GLU A 364 10.38 0.84 14.91
CA GLU A 364 10.47 0.56 16.35
C GLU A 364 10.13 1.80 17.19
N GLY A 365 9.47 1.58 18.32
CA GLY A 365 8.92 2.65 19.16
C GLY A 365 7.61 3.24 18.66
N HIS A 366 6.97 2.60 17.68
CA HIS A 366 5.64 2.94 17.17
C HIS A 366 4.74 1.71 17.07
N VAL A 367 3.44 1.94 16.92
CA VAL A 367 2.46 0.89 16.60
C VAL A 367 1.53 1.36 15.48
N ARG A 368 1.13 0.45 14.59
CA ARG A 368 0.15 0.75 13.55
C ARG A 368 -1.26 0.39 14.01
N CYS A 369 -2.18 1.33 13.87
CA CYS A 369 -3.60 1.15 14.09
C CYS A 369 -4.39 1.53 12.84
N SER A 370 -5.45 0.79 12.55
CA SER A 370 -6.31 1.00 11.39
C SER A 370 -7.61 1.70 11.79
N ALA A 371 -8.04 2.68 11.00
CA ALA A 371 -9.36 3.30 11.08
C ALA A 371 -10.45 2.48 10.36
N ALA A 372 -10.08 1.36 9.73
CA ALA A 372 -11.03 0.45 9.08
C ALA A 372 -11.71 -0.45 10.11
N SER A 373 -12.51 0.16 11.00
CA SER A 373 -13.33 -0.49 12.02
C SER A 373 -14.53 0.39 12.33
N SER A 374 -15.56 -0.16 12.99
CA SER A 374 -16.74 0.64 13.38
C SER A 374 -16.39 1.74 14.39
N ASN A 375 -17.18 2.82 14.42
CA ASN A 375 -16.99 3.89 15.39
C ASN A 375 -17.05 3.38 16.83
N GLU A 376 -17.95 2.45 17.13
CA GLU A 376 -18.10 1.81 18.44
C GLU A 376 -16.82 1.08 18.87
N ASN A 377 -16.27 0.25 17.97
CA ASN A 377 -15.02 -0.45 18.23
C ASN A 377 -13.85 0.52 18.44
N ILE A 378 -13.77 1.58 17.64
CA ILE A 378 -12.72 2.61 17.77
C ILE A 378 -12.81 3.30 19.13
N LEU A 379 -14.00 3.76 19.55
CA LEU A 379 -14.19 4.43 20.83
C LEU A 379 -13.84 3.51 22.00
N THR A 380 -14.34 2.26 21.97
CA THR A 380 -14.02 1.26 23.00
C THR A 380 -12.51 0.95 23.04
N ALA A 381 -11.86 0.85 21.86
CA ALA A 381 -10.42 0.63 21.80
C ALA A 381 -9.64 1.81 22.42
N ILE A 382 -10.04 3.05 22.14
CA ILE A 382 -9.43 4.26 22.71
C ILE A 382 -9.52 4.24 24.24
N GLU A 383 -10.68 3.94 24.83
CA GLU A 383 -10.85 3.83 26.28
C GLU A 383 -9.92 2.78 26.88
N ARG A 384 -9.85 1.61 26.25
CA ARG A 384 -8.96 0.52 26.68
C ARG A 384 -7.47 0.88 26.56
N ILE A 385 -7.08 1.59 25.52
CA ILE A 385 -5.69 2.07 25.32
C ILE A 385 -5.35 3.11 26.40
N LYS A 386 -6.26 4.06 26.71
CA LYS A 386 -6.06 5.02 27.81
C LYS A 386 -5.88 4.33 29.16
N ALA A 387 -6.75 3.36 29.48
CA ALA A 387 -6.61 2.58 30.71
C ALA A 387 -5.29 1.80 30.78
N PHE A 388 -4.85 1.28 29.62
CA PHE A 388 -3.56 0.57 29.52
C PHE A 388 -2.38 1.51 29.80
N THR A 389 -2.30 2.64 29.10
CA THR A 389 -1.18 3.58 29.26
C THR A 389 -1.12 4.19 30.66
N GLN A 390 -2.27 4.40 31.32
CA GLN A 390 -2.32 4.85 32.72
C GLN A 390 -1.84 3.79 33.73
N SER A 391 -1.80 2.52 33.32
CA SER A 391 -1.37 1.40 34.17
C SER A 391 0.12 1.04 34.00
N LEU A 392 0.83 1.72 33.08
CA LEU A 392 2.26 1.57 32.86
C LEU A 392 3.05 2.48 33.82
#